data_74676eef39122f29fda3a242f60da33e
#
_entry.id   74676eef39122f29fda3a242f60da33e
#
_cell.length_a   1.000
_cell.length_b   1.000
_cell.length_c   1.000
_cell.angle_alpha   90.00
_cell.angle_beta   90.00
_cell.angle_gamma   90.00
#
_symmetry.space_group_name_H-M   'P 1'
#
loop_
_entity.id
_entity.type
_entity.pdbx_description
1 polymer ?
#
loop_
_entity_poly.entity_id
_entity_poly.type
_entity_poly.pdbx_seq_one_letter_code
_entity_poly.pdbx_strand_id
1 'polypeptide(L)'
;FEVERYLEAHAERFVDQFDPNCYLYLSRAMDWFDFCLSCAKGSTDVVESLAGINIGSALVLGAETDILFPLHQQQQIAAGLSQGGARVSFEALDSHQGHDAFLVDIEKFAPPIRRFLDERKAEL
;
A
#
# COMPACT_ATOMS: atom_id res chain seq x y z
N PHE A 1 13.16 31.59 8.40
CA PHE A 1 11.79 31.08 8.67
C PHE A 1 11.85 29.79 9.49
N GLU A 2 10.80 29.48 10.25
CA GLU A 2 10.76 28.24 11.06
C GLU A 2 10.87 26.98 10.18
N VAL A 3 10.33 27.01 8.97
CA VAL A 3 10.43 25.90 8.01
C VAL A 3 11.87 25.65 7.56
N GLU A 4 12.70 26.68 7.42
CA GLU A 4 14.13 26.52 7.07
C GLU A 4 14.88 25.77 8.17
N ARG A 5 14.70 26.20 9.43
CA ARG A 5 15.32 25.51 10.58
C ARG A 5 14.88 24.05 10.69
N TYR A 6 13.59 23.80 10.42
CA TYR A 6 13.05 22.44 10.41
C TYR A 6 13.73 21.58 9.34
N LEU A 7 13.82 22.09 8.10
CA LEU A 7 14.44 21.37 6.99
C LEU A 7 15.95 21.16 7.22
N GLU A 8 16.68 22.18 7.70
CA GLU A 8 18.10 22.09 8.03
C GLU A 8 18.35 21.03 9.12
N ALA A 9 17.60 21.07 10.21
CA ALA A 9 17.74 20.09 11.29
C ALA A 9 17.41 18.66 10.86
N HIS A 10 16.48 18.48 9.91
CA HIS A 10 16.20 17.17 9.33
C HIS A 10 17.30 16.72 8.38
N ALA A 11 17.81 17.62 7.54
CA ALA A 11 18.90 17.32 6.61
C ALA A 11 20.17 16.92 7.35
N GLU A 12 20.57 17.66 8.38
CA GLU A 12 21.75 17.36 9.20
C GLU A 12 21.65 15.99 9.87
N ARG A 13 20.48 15.63 10.40
CA ARG A 13 20.25 14.31 11.01
C ARG A 13 20.28 13.19 9.99
N PHE A 14 19.85 13.45 8.77
CA PHE A 14 19.76 12.44 7.73
C PHE A 14 21.09 12.10 7.07
N VAL A 15 22.00 13.10 6.92
CA VAL A 15 23.29 12.98 6.24
C VAL A 15 24.15 11.83 6.78
N ASP A 16 24.16 11.61 8.08
CA ASP A 16 24.99 10.57 8.72
C ASP A 16 24.25 9.24 8.91
N GLN A 17 22.94 9.17 8.58
CA GLN A 17 22.12 8.00 8.80
C GLN A 17 21.87 7.20 7.54
N PHE A 18 21.92 7.85 6.37
CA PHE A 18 21.56 7.21 5.12
C PHE A 18 22.44 7.70 3.96
N ASP A 19 23.03 6.75 3.23
CA ASP A 19 23.86 7.05 2.06
C ASP A 19 22.98 7.59 0.92
N PRO A 20 23.26 8.80 0.38
CA PRO A 20 22.50 9.37 -0.72
C PRO A 20 22.50 8.51 -1.99
N ASN A 21 23.54 7.72 -2.24
CA ASN A 21 23.55 6.77 -3.36
C ASN A 21 22.53 5.64 -3.13
N CYS A 22 22.41 5.15 -1.89
CA CYS A 22 21.35 4.18 -1.57
C CYS A 22 19.96 4.75 -1.85
N TYR A 23 19.72 6.01 -1.48
CA TYR A 23 18.47 6.69 -1.79
C TYR A 23 18.18 6.72 -3.31
N LEU A 24 19.17 7.11 -4.11
CA LEU A 24 19.06 7.16 -5.58
C LEU A 24 18.81 5.77 -6.18
N TYR A 25 19.52 4.74 -5.70
CA TYR A 25 19.33 3.37 -6.18
C TYR A 25 17.94 2.82 -5.83
N LEU A 26 17.48 3.03 -4.60
CA LEU A 26 16.15 2.58 -4.16
C LEU A 26 15.03 3.31 -4.92
N SER A 27 15.15 4.64 -5.07
CA SER A 27 14.18 5.43 -5.87
C SER A 27 14.10 4.90 -7.29
N ARG A 28 15.26 4.67 -7.93
CA ARG A 28 15.30 4.14 -9.30
C ARG A 28 14.74 2.72 -9.41
N ALA A 29 14.98 1.88 -8.40
CA ALA A 29 14.42 0.52 -8.37
C ALA A 29 12.90 0.55 -8.25
N MET A 30 12.35 1.46 -7.44
CA MET A 30 10.90 1.66 -7.32
C MET A 30 10.30 2.20 -8.63
N ASP A 31 10.93 3.20 -9.26
CA ASP A 31 10.46 3.79 -10.51
C ASP A 31 10.45 2.79 -11.68
N TRP A 32 11.36 1.82 -11.65
CA TRP A 32 11.47 0.80 -12.69
C TRP A 32 10.70 -0.48 -12.37
N PHE A 33 10.15 -0.60 -11.16
CA PHE A 33 9.36 -1.77 -10.84
C PHE A 33 8.04 -1.75 -11.59
N ASP A 34 7.82 -2.78 -12.40
CA ASP A 34 6.57 -3.02 -13.10
C ASP A 34 6.03 -4.41 -12.70
N PHE A 35 4.93 -4.40 -11.97
CA PHE A 35 4.28 -5.61 -11.51
C PHE A 35 3.78 -6.47 -12.68
N CYS A 36 3.25 -5.83 -13.73
CA CYS A 36 2.71 -6.54 -14.89
C CYS A 36 3.79 -7.30 -15.67
N LEU A 37 4.98 -6.70 -15.81
CA LEU A 37 6.13 -7.38 -16.44
C LEU A 37 6.64 -8.55 -15.60
N SER A 38 6.46 -8.50 -14.28
CA SER A 38 6.85 -9.57 -13.37
C SER A 38 5.87 -10.75 -13.35
N CYS A 39 4.65 -10.53 -13.85
CA CYS A 39 3.63 -11.57 -13.94
C CYS A 39 3.75 -12.35 -15.25
N ALA A 40 3.86 -13.67 -15.16
CA ALA A 40 4.15 -14.59 -16.26
C ALA A 40 3.12 -14.59 -17.43
N LYS A 41 2.07 -13.78 -17.38
CA LYS A 41 0.97 -13.78 -18.36
C LYS A 41 1.13 -12.74 -19.48
N GLY A 42 2.14 -11.85 -19.42
CA GLY A 42 2.39 -10.85 -20.47
C GLY A 42 1.28 -9.79 -20.61
N SER A 43 0.38 -9.67 -19.65
CA SER A 43 -0.61 -8.60 -19.61
C SER A 43 0.04 -7.30 -19.15
N THR A 44 -0.38 -6.19 -19.73
CA THR A 44 -0.06 -4.83 -19.27
C THR A 44 -1.15 -4.26 -18.35
N ASP A 45 -2.22 -5.01 -18.13
CA ASP A 45 -3.32 -4.64 -17.24
C ASP A 45 -3.05 -5.16 -15.82
N VAL A 46 -3.10 -4.24 -14.84
CA VAL A 46 -2.84 -4.54 -13.44
C VAL A 46 -3.89 -5.49 -12.87
N VAL A 47 -5.16 -5.31 -13.23
CA VAL A 47 -6.27 -6.14 -12.74
C VAL A 47 -6.13 -7.58 -13.24
N GLU A 48 -5.81 -7.76 -14.54
CA GLU A 48 -5.56 -9.08 -15.11
C GLU A 48 -4.31 -9.76 -14.50
N SER A 49 -3.26 -8.97 -14.24
CA SER A 49 -2.04 -9.47 -13.61
C SER A 49 -2.29 -9.94 -12.18
N LEU A 50 -3.06 -9.17 -11.40
CA LEU A 50 -3.47 -9.52 -10.04
C LEU A 50 -4.40 -10.74 -10.00
N ALA A 51 -5.23 -10.93 -11.03
CA ALA A 51 -6.07 -12.12 -11.16
C ALA A 51 -5.26 -13.43 -11.29
N GLY A 52 -3.96 -13.33 -11.57
CA GLY A 52 -3.04 -14.47 -11.56
C GLY A 52 -2.57 -14.91 -10.19
N ILE A 53 -2.81 -14.13 -9.15
CA ILE A 53 -2.38 -14.44 -7.78
C ILE A 53 -3.34 -15.46 -7.15
N ASN A 54 -2.78 -16.59 -6.73
CA ASN A 54 -3.58 -17.65 -6.09
C ASN A 54 -3.58 -17.48 -4.57
N ILE A 55 -4.61 -16.80 -4.06
CA ILE A 55 -4.87 -16.63 -2.62
C ILE A 55 -6.33 -16.90 -2.31
N GLY A 56 -6.61 -17.42 -1.11
CA GLY A 56 -7.99 -17.76 -0.70
C GLY A 56 -8.82 -16.54 -0.29
N SER A 57 -8.21 -15.58 0.38
CA SER A 57 -8.89 -14.36 0.84
C SER A 57 -7.92 -13.20 1.03
N ALA A 58 -8.43 -11.97 0.89
CA ALA A 58 -7.70 -10.74 1.08
C ALA A 58 -8.57 -9.67 1.75
N LEU A 59 -7.93 -8.86 2.58
CA LEU A 59 -8.48 -7.59 3.04
C LEU A 59 -7.66 -6.47 2.40
N VAL A 60 -8.32 -5.57 1.70
CA VAL A 60 -7.71 -4.37 1.11
C VAL A 60 -8.28 -3.15 1.81
N LEU A 61 -7.41 -2.36 2.42
CA LEU A 61 -7.78 -1.11 3.11
C LEU A 61 -7.15 0.07 2.38
N GLY A 62 -7.90 1.15 2.24
CA GLY A 62 -7.40 2.39 1.68
C GLY A 62 -7.87 3.60 2.49
N ALA A 63 -7.00 4.56 2.73
CA ALA A 63 -7.38 5.85 3.31
C ALA A 63 -7.88 6.79 2.20
N GLU A 64 -9.03 7.44 2.41
CA GLU A 64 -9.63 8.32 1.40
C GLU A 64 -8.75 9.53 1.04
N THR A 65 -7.91 9.98 1.97
CA THR A 65 -7.01 11.12 1.80
C THR A 65 -5.59 10.75 1.36
N ASP A 66 -5.32 9.47 1.09
CA ASP A 66 -4.01 9.03 0.61
C ASP A 66 -3.77 9.51 -0.84
N ILE A 67 -2.82 10.42 -1.01
CA ILE A 67 -2.42 10.97 -2.31
C ILE A 67 -1.26 10.21 -2.95
N LEU A 68 -0.51 9.40 -2.18
CA LEU A 68 0.60 8.60 -2.70
C LEU A 68 0.09 7.30 -3.32
N PHE A 69 -0.81 6.62 -2.62
CA PHE A 69 -1.53 5.43 -3.11
C PHE A 69 -3.05 5.69 -3.09
N PRO A 70 -3.55 6.42 -4.09
CA PRO A 70 -4.95 6.84 -4.12
C PRO A 70 -5.93 5.68 -4.06
N LEU A 71 -7.10 5.92 -3.49
CA LEU A 71 -8.12 4.90 -3.22
C LEU A 71 -8.47 4.05 -4.44
N HIS A 72 -8.47 4.64 -5.65
CA HIS A 72 -8.75 3.88 -6.87
C HIS A 72 -7.73 2.77 -7.17
N GLN A 73 -6.46 2.93 -6.74
CA GLN A 73 -5.44 1.88 -6.88
C GLN A 73 -5.73 0.71 -5.93
N GLN A 74 -6.20 0.99 -4.72
CA GLN A 74 -6.64 -0.04 -3.78
C GLN A 74 -7.86 -0.79 -4.33
N GLN A 75 -8.79 -0.07 -4.98
CA GLN A 75 -9.92 -0.69 -5.67
C GLN A 75 -9.48 -1.60 -6.82
N GLN A 76 -8.47 -1.19 -7.60
CA GLN A 76 -7.89 -2.04 -8.65
C GLN A 76 -7.28 -3.32 -8.08
N ILE A 77 -6.56 -3.23 -6.96
CA ILE A 77 -6.02 -4.40 -6.26
C ILE A 77 -7.15 -5.34 -5.83
N ALA A 78 -8.18 -4.80 -5.19
CA ALA A 78 -9.32 -5.59 -4.75
C ALA A 78 -10.06 -6.27 -5.93
N ALA A 79 -10.27 -5.54 -7.04
CA ALA A 79 -10.89 -6.07 -8.25
C ALA A 79 -10.09 -7.19 -8.87
N GLY A 80 -8.77 -7.01 -9.02
CA GLY A 80 -7.89 -8.01 -9.62
C GLY A 80 -7.83 -9.31 -8.79
N LEU A 81 -7.67 -9.19 -7.48
CA LEU A 81 -7.68 -10.35 -6.58
C LEU A 81 -9.03 -11.08 -6.59
N SER A 82 -10.13 -10.34 -6.61
CA SER A 82 -11.49 -10.90 -6.73
C SER A 82 -11.70 -11.63 -8.06
N GLN A 83 -11.22 -11.05 -9.17
CA GLN A 83 -11.26 -11.70 -10.49
C GLN A 83 -10.45 -13.00 -10.51
N GLY A 84 -9.37 -13.08 -9.72
CA GLY A 84 -8.57 -14.29 -9.53
C GLY A 84 -9.25 -15.37 -8.67
N GLY A 85 -10.43 -15.11 -8.13
CA GLY A 85 -11.20 -16.05 -7.31
C GLY A 85 -10.97 -15.90 -5.80
N ALA A 86 -10.21 -14.91 -5.35
CA ALA A 86 -10.06 -14.63 -3.94
C ALA A 86 -11.37 -14.06 -3.35
N ARG A 87 -11.66 -14.38 -2.08
CA ARG A 87 -12.68 -13.68 -1.29
C ARG A 87 -12.08 -12.35 -0.79
N VAL A 88 -12.49 -11.26 -1.39
CA VAL A 88 -11.93 -9.94 -1.10
C VAL A 88 -12.90 -9.08 -0.31
N SER A 89 -12.44 -8.55 0.81
CA SER A 89 -13.07 -7.45 1.53
C SER A 89 -12.31 -6.16 1.20
N PHE A 90 -13.04 -5.14 0.76
CA PHE A 90 -12.46 -3.81 0.51
C PHE A 90 -13.17 -2.79 1.40
N GLU A 91 -12.38 -1.97 2.11
CA GLU A 91 -12.90 -0.88 2.93
C GLU A 91 -12.11 0.41 2.67
N ALA A 92 -12.85 1.47 2.34
CA ALA A 92 -12.35 2.84 2.33
C ALA A 92 -12.48 3.42 3.74
N LEU A 93 -11.38 3.90 4.29
CA LEU A 93 -11.34 4.46 5.63
C LEU A 93 -11.28 5.99 5.57
N ASP A 94 -12.24 6.63 6.21
CA ASP A 94 -12.29 8.09 6.40
C ASP A 94 -11.21 8.51 7.41
N SER A 95 -9.98 8.61 6.92
CA SER A 95 -8.85 9.13 7.69
C SER A 95 -8.33 10.41 7.05
N HIS A 96 -8.01 11.40 7.88
CA HIS A 96 -7.41 12.66 7.45
C HIS A 96 -5.88 12.64 7.51
N GLN A 97 -5.26 11.50 7.81
CA GLN A 97 -3.81 11.35 8.00
C GLN A 97 -3.06 11.02 6.71
N GLY A 98 -3.75 10.99 5.56
CA GLY A 98 -3.12 10.69 4.27
C GLY A 98 -2.48 9.31 4.24
N HIS A 99 -1.29 9.23 3.63
CA HIS A 99 -0.57 7.96 3.48
C HIS A 99 -0.19 7.31 4.81
N ASP A 100 0.14 8.10 5.82
CA ASP A 100 0.57 7.59 7.12
C ASP A 100 -0.59 7.10 8.01
N ALA A 101 -1.82 7.15 7.51
CA ALA A 101 -3.03 6.78 8.25
C ALA A 101 -2.91 5.40 8.94
N PHE A 102 -2.33 4.41 8.27
CA PHE A 102 -2.17 3.06 8.81
C PHE A 102 -1.20 2.99 10.01
N LEU A 103 -0.33 4.00 10.18
CA LEU A 103 0.60 4.09 11.30
C LEU A 103 0.05 4.87 12.49
N VAL A 104 -0.78 5.87 12.22
CA VAL A 104 -1.19 6.86 13.25
C VAL A 104 -2.68 6.80 13.58
N ASP A 105 -3.54 6.33 12.68
CA ASP A 105 -5.00 6.22 12.89
C ASP A 105 -5.42 4.78 13.17
N ILE A 106 -4.80 4.20 14.21
CA ILE A 106 -4.99 2.79 14.59
C ILE A 106 -6.46 2.48 14.90
N GLU A 107 -7.19 3.44 15.44
CA GLU A 107 -8.61 3.27 15.79
C GLU A 107 -9.47 2.94 14.56
N LYS A 108 -9.10 3.43 13.38
CA LYS A 108 -9.80 3.14 12.12
C LYS A 108 -9.29 1.88 11.43
N PHE A 109 -7.98 1.60 11.50
CA PHE A 109 -7.38 0.46 10.81
C PHE A 109 -7.50 -0.86 11.58
N ALA A 110 -7.41 -0.85 12.91
CA ALA A 110 -7.42 -2.09 13.69
C ALA A 110 -8.76 -2.85 13.65
N PRO A 111 -9.94 -2.23 13.69
CA PRO A 111 -11.20 -2.97 13.69
C PRO A 111 -11.42 -3.85 12.45
N PRO A 112 -11.27 -3.35 11.21
CA PRO A 112 -11.43 -4.19 10.02
C PRO A 112 -10.40 -5.32 9.95
N ILE A 113 -9.16 -5.08 10.38
CA ILE A 113 -8.12 -6.12 10.43
C ILE A 113 -8.52 -7.22 11.40
N ARG A 114 -8.94 -6.87 12.63
CA ARG A 114 -9.38 -7.85 13.63
C ARG A 114 -10.55 -8.68 13.11
N ARG A 115 -11.58 -8.03 12.59
CA ARG A 115 -12.75 -8.70 12.02
C ARG A 115 -12.33 -9.71 10.96
N PHE A 116 -11.51 -9.31 9.99
CA PHE A 116 -11.02 -10.19 8.94
C PHE A 116 -10.25 -11.39 9.50
N LEU A 117 -9.37 -11.19 10.47
CA LEU A 117 -8.59 -12.27 11.08
C LEU A 117 -9.46 -13.22 11.91
N ASP A 118 -10.44 -12.72 12.64
CA ASP A 118 -11.36 -13.54 13.44
C ASP A 118 -12.27 -14.41 12.55
N GLU A 119 -12.74 -13.86 11.43
CA GLU A 119 -13.48 -14.63 10.41
C GLU A 119 -12.64 -15.75 9.83
N ARG A 120 -11.36 -15.51 9.55
CA ARG A 120 -10.45 -16.56 9.02
C ARG A 120 -10.16 -17.64 10.06
N LYS A 121 -10.02 -17.28 11.34
CA LYS A 121 -9.87 -18.27 12.42
C LYS A 121 -11.07 -19.20 12.56
N ALA A 122 -12.25 -18.71 12.34
CA ALA A 122 -13.48 -19.51 12.46
C ALA A 122 -13.65 -20.54 11.31
N GLU A 123 -12.87 -20.40 10.24
CA GLU A 123 -12.91 -21.30 9.08
C GLU A 123 -11.84 -22.41 9.13
N LEU A 124 -10.90 -22.35 10.08
CA LEU A 124 -9.86 -23.36 10.31
C LEU A 124 -10.31 -24.40 11.29
#